data_085ec201f275676ce70252dbdefb3dcc
#
_entry.id   085ec201f275676ce70252dbdefb3dcc
#
_cell.length_a   1.000
_cell.length_b   1.000
_cell.length_c   1.000
_cell.angle_alpha   90.00
_cell.angle_beta   90.00
_cell.angle_gamma   90.00
#
_symmetry.space_group_name_H-M   'P 1'
#
loop_
_entity.id
_entity.type
_entity.pdbx_description
1 polymer ?
#
loop_
_entity_poly.entity_id
_entity_poly.type
_entity_poly.pdbx_seq_one_letter_code
_entity_poly.pdbx_strand_id
1 'polypeptide(L)'
;MEQHELFDVTVIGGGPAGLYSTFYSGLREMKTKVIEYQPELGGKIHVYPEKMIWDVGGLTPITGAKLMEQLVEQALTFSPTVVLNEKVESITRNEEGIFVLNGSSGELHYSKSVIVAIGSGILNPQKLEIEGAERFEVTNLHYTVKSFKQFKDKTIIISGGGNSAVDWANELEPIAKKVYLTYRKEELGGHGQEAQATKLLESSVECFFQSSITKLIANGERDEIATVELTNHETGEVSCLVVDDVVISHGYEQDATLLENSELSIERVDNYYIAGNATSESSIEGLYAAGDILTYEGKINLIAGAFQDAANAVNKAKQFIQPDAAKVAMVSSHNEMFKKRNKELVKQLVGK
;
A
#
# COMPACT_ATOMS: atom_id res chain seq x y z
N MET A 1 9.34 -10.22 37.12
CA MET A 1 8.78 -10.50 35.78
C MET A 1 8.30 -9.17 35.22
N GLU A 2 8.91 -8.69 34.18
CA GLU A 2 8.39 -7.51 33.46
C GLU A 2 6.99 -7.87 32.95
N GLN A 3 6.02 -7.06 33.33
CA GLN A 3 4.63 -7.27 32.95
C GLN A 3 4.48 -6.70 31.53
N HIS A 4 4.70 -7.54 30.52
CA HIS A 4 4.54 -7.14 29.14
C HIS A 4 3.07 -6.80 28.84
N GLU A 5 2.86 -5.72 28.12
CA GLU A 5 1.50 -5.29 27.75
C GLU A 5 0.89 -6.24 26.74
N LEU A 6 -0.18 -6.94 27.10
CA LEU A 6 -0.91 -7.88 26.26
C LEU A 6 -2.08 -7.18 25.57
N PHE A 7 -2.17 -7.36 24.25
CA PHE A 7 -3.26 -6.87 23.40
C PHE A 7 -4.20 -8.02 23.01
N ASP A 8 -5.46 -7.68 22.78
CA ASP A 8 -6.42 -8.64 22.24
C ASP A 8 -6.12 -8.92 20.76
N VAL A 9 -5.82 -7.87 20.01
CA VAL A 9 -5.43 -7.98 18.61
C VAL A 9 -4.31 -7.01 18.28
N THR A 10 -3.29 -7.51 17.57
CA THR A 10 -2.27 -6.67 16.94
C THR A 10 -2.42 -6.74 15.42
N VAL A 11 -2.53 -5.58 14.80
CA VAL A 11 -2.60 -5.41 13.34
C VAL A 11 -1.22 -5.03 12.84
N ILE A 12 -0.68 -5.79 11.89
CA ILE A 12 0.61 -5.53 11.25
C ILE A 12 0.36 -4.87 9.89
N GLY A 13 0.74 -3.61 9.77
CA GLY A 13 0.54 -2.78 8.58
C GLY A 13 -0.58 -1.75 8.75
N GLY A 14 -0.26 -0.49 8.46
CA GLY A 14 -1.13 0.68 8.60
C GLY A 14 -1.76 1.16 7.30
N GLY A 15 -1.87 0.29 6.28
CA GLY A 15 -2.61 0.57 5.04
C GLY A 15 -4.13 0.46 5.20
N PRO A 16 -4.92 0.60 4.12
CA PRO A 16 -6.40 0.58 4.18
C PRO A 16 -6.98 -0.62 4.93
N ALA A 17 -6.46 -1.83 4.69
CA ALA A 17 -6.90 -3.05 5.39
C ALA A 17 -6.60 -2.98 6.89
N GLY A 18 -5.38 -2.56 7.26
CA GLY A 18 -4.98 -2.45 8.66
C GLY A 18 -5.71 -1.33 9.40
N LEU A 19 -5.90 -0.18 8.76
CA LEU A 19 -6.66 0.95 9.33
C LEU A 19 -8.10 0.56 9.61
N TYR A 20 -8.75 -0.12 8.66
CA TYR A 20 -10.13 -0.56 8.86
C TYR A 20 -10.22 -1.71 9.87
N SER A 21 -9.24 -2.62 9.91
CA SER A 21 -9.12 -3.64 10.98
C SER A 21 -9.01 -2.99 12.36
N THR A 22 -8.20 -1.95 12.48
CA THR A 22 -8.00 -1.21 13.73
C THR A 22 -9.30 -0.55 14.20
N PHE A 23 -10.01 0.15 13.31
CA PHE A 23 -11.32 0.73 13.60
C PHE A 23 -12.33 -0.31 14.02
N TYR A 24 -12.46 -1.38 13.21
CA TYR A 24 -13.47 -2.42 13.45
C TYR A 24 -13.19 -3.22 14.72
N SER A 25 -11.91 -3.36 15.11
CA SER A 25 -11.51 -3.93 16.40
C SER A 25 -12.01 -3.12 17.57
N GLY A 26 -11.97 -1.79 17.47
CA GLY A 26 -12.57 -0.88 18.46
C GLY A 26 -14.09 -1.02 18.55
N LEU A 27 -14.79 -1.20 17.41
CA LEU A 27 -16.22 -1.52 17.41
C LEU A 27 -16.54 -2.84 18.12
N ARG A 28 -15.57 -3.76 18.14
CA ARG A 28 -15.66 -5.05 18.85
C ARG A 28 -15.14 -5.00 20.28
N GLU A 29 -14.80 -3.81 20.79
CA GLU A 29 -14.32 -3.58 22.17
C GLU A 29 -13.06 -4.41 22.48
N MET A 30 -12.15 -4.52 21.52
CA MET A 30 -10.86 -5.19 21.69
C MET A 30 -9.75 -4.17 21.96
N LYS A 31 -8.86 -4.51 22.89
CA LYS A 31 -7.61 -3.75 23.09
C LYS A 31 -6.71 -3.96 21.88
N THR A 32 -6.54 -2.92 21.09
CA THR A 32 -5.94 -2.99 19.76
C THR A 32 -4.60 -2.26 19.70
N LYS A 33 -3.60 -2.90 19.07
CA LYS A 33 -2.34 -2.29 18.64
C LYS A 33 -2.24 -2.35 17.11
N VAL A 34 -1.73 -1.29 16.49
CA VAL A 34 -1.31 -1.30 15.08
C VAL A 34 0.17 -0.98 15.00
N ILE A 35 0.92 -1.80 14.26
CA ILE A 35 2.36 -1.64 14.03
C ILE A 35 2.57 -1.35 12.55
N GLU A 36 3.24 -0.23 12.26
CA GLU A 36 3.55 0.20 10.89
C GLU A 36 5.06 0.44 10.75
N TYR A 37 5.62 -0.08 9.68
CA TYR A 37 7.03 0.11 9.34
C TYR A 37 7.34 1.55 8.93
N GLN A 38 6.42 2.21 8.23
CA GLN A 38 6.59 3.57 7.76
C GLN A 38 6.47 4.59 8.91
N PRO A 39 7.00 5.83 8.74
CA PRO A 39 6.87 6.89 9.75
C PRO A 39 5.44 7.41 9.91
N GLU A 40 4.52 7.01 9.04
CA GLU A 40 3.12 7.43 9.04
C GLU A 40 2.20 6.31 8.56
N LEU A 41 0.92 6.36 9.01
CA LEU A 41 -0.13 5.45 8.59
C LEU A 41 -0.66 5.85 7.20
N GLY A 42 -1.13 4.89 6.40
CA GLY A 42 -1.73 5.12 5.07
C GLY A 42 -1.31 4.09 4.03
N GLY A 43 -0.19 3.43 4.24
CA GLY A 43 0.31 2.37 3.36
C GLY A 43 0.53 2.84 1.92
N LYS A 44 0.18 2.00 0.94
CA LYS A 44 0.42 2.25 -0.48
C LYS A 44 -0.25 3.53 -1.05
N ILE A 45 -1.25 4.11 -0.36
CA ILE A 45 -1.89 5.35 -0.83
C ILE A 45 -0.89 6.51 -0.90
N HIS A 46 0.18 6.49 -0.10
CA HIS A 46 1.25 7.49 -0.14
C HIS A 46 1.98 7.58 -1.49
N VAL A 47 1.92 6.53 -2.33
CA VAL A 47 2.57 6.55 -3.65
C VAL A 47 1.69 7.16 -4.75
N TYR A 48 0.41 7.45 -4.46
CA TYR A 48 -0.51 8.10 -5.41
C TYR A 48 -1.45 9.11 -4.71
N PRO A 49 -0.92 10.10 -3.99
CA PRO A 49 -1.71 10.99 -3.13
C PRO A 49 -2.69 11.87 -3.91
N GLU A 50 -2.38 12.26 -5.15
CA GLU A 50 -3.24 13.09 -6.01
C GLU A 50 -4.13 12.28 -6.96
N LYS A 51 -3.94 10.95 -7.05
CA LYS A 51 -4.79 10.08 -7.88
C LYS A 51 -6.24 10.11 -7.39
N MET A 52 -7.18 10.24 -8.34
CA MET A 52 -8.62 10.24 -8.03
C MET A 52 -9.12 8.81 -7.82
N ILE A 53 -9.71 8.56 -6.66
CA ILE A 53 -10.30 7.28 -6.26
C ILE A 53 -11.80 7.34 -6.47
N TRP A 54 -12.35 6.38 -7.22
CA TRP A 54 -13.77 6.30 -7.59
C TRP A 54 -14.46 5.05 -7.05
N ASP A 55 -13.70 4.01 -6.70
CA ASP A 55 -14.14 2.64 -6.46
C ASP A 55 -14.30 2.29 -4.98
N VAL A 56 -14.42 3.30 -4.12
CA VAL A 56 -14.79 3.13 -2.71
C VAL A 56 -16.25 3.51 -2.52
N GLY A 57 -17.07 2.51 -2.16
CA GLY A 57 -18.52 2.68 -2.00
C GLY A 57 -18.89 3.81 -1.04
N GLY A 58 -19.84 4.66 -1.43
CA GLY A 58 -20.31 5.80 -0.63
C GLY A 58 -19.46 7.07 -0.70
N LEU A 59 -18.32 7.03 -1.40
CA LEU A 59 -17.51 8.21 -1.68
C LEU A 59 -17.72 8.66 -3.14
N THR A 60 -17.83 9.98 -3.34
CA THR A 60 -17.66 10.62 -4.65
C THR A 60 -16.17 10.73 -4.93
N PRO A 61 -15.74 11.10 -6.17
CA PRO A 61 -14.32 11.19 -6.48
C PRO A 61 -13.53 11.93 -5.39
N ILE A 62 -12.54 11.28 -4.86
CA ILE A 62 -11.71 11.78 -3.77
C ILE A 62 -10.23 11.51 -4.08
N THR A 63 -9.34 12.41 -3.72
CA THR A 63 -7.90 12.16 -3.87
C THR A 63 -7.42 11.09 -2.91
N GLY A 64 -6.36 10.34 -3.29
CA GLY A 64 -5.73 9.36 -2.40
C GLY A 64 -5.36 9.95 -1.05
N ALA A 65 -4.75 11.14 -1.02
CA ALA A 65 -4.39 11.83 0.22
C ALA A 65 -5.61 12.09 1.13
N LYS A 66 -6.73 12.53 0.56
CA LYS A 66 -7.93 12.80 1.36
C LYS A 66 -8.60 11.52 1.87
N LEU A 67 -8.61 10.46 1.06
CA LEU A 67 -9.08 9.15 1.50
C LEU A 67 -8.22 8.62 2.66
N MET A 68 -6.90 8.73 2.55
CA MET A 68 -5.96 8.32 3.58
C MET A 68 -6.20 9.06 4.89
N GLU A 69 -6.32 10.40 4.85
CA GLU A 69 -6.64 11.22 6.02
C GLU A 69 -7.91 10.72 6.73
N GLN A 70 -8.98 10.44 5.97
CA GLN A 70 -10.24 9.94 6.52
C GLN A 70 -10.11 8.54 7.13
N LEU A 71 -9.36 7.64 6.49
CA LEU A 71 -9.13 6.29 7.01
C LEU A 71 -8.31 6.30 8.30
N VAL A 72 -7.28 7.16 8.38
CA VAL A 72 -6.47 7.34 9.60
C VAL A 72 -7.33 7.91 10.72
N GLU A 73 -8.09 8.97 10.47
CA GLU A 73 -9.01 9.54 11.46
C GLU A 73 -10.01 8.49 11.98
N GLN A 74 -10.58 7.70 11.06
CA GLN A 74 -11.49 6.62 11.41
C GLN A 74 -10.81 5.54 12.27
N ALA A 75 -9.60 5.10 11.90
CA ALA A 75 -8.85 4.07 12.63
C ALA A 75 -8.55 4.49 14.08
N LEU A 76 -8.25 5.78 14.30
CA LEU A 76 -7.90 6.33 15.59
C LEU A 76 -9.11 6.63 16.50
N THR A 77 -10.34 6.40 16.03
CA THR A 77 -11.57 6.70 16.77
C THR A 77 -11.63 6.09 18.17
N PHE A 78 -11.08 4.90 18.34
CA PHE A 78 -11.08 4.16 19.62
C PHE A 78 -9.74 4.19 20.35
N SER A 79 -8.87 5.13 19.99
CA SER A 79 -7.55 5.33 20.62
C SER A 79 -6.71 4.04 20.70
N PRO A 80 -6.48 3.33 19.58
CA PRO A 80 -5.60 2.16 19.57
C PRO A 80 -4.16 2.58 19.93
N THR A 81 -3.34 1.63 20.38
CA THR A 81 -1.90 1.83 20.47
C THR A 81 -1.30 1.81 19.06
N VAL A 82 -0.61 2.87 18.67
CA VAL A 82 0.07 3.00 17.37
C VAL A 82 1.57 2.94 17.56
N VAL A 83 2.23 2.05 16.84
CA VAL A 83 3.69 1.93 16.79
C VAL A 83 4.12 2.19 15.35
N LEU A 84 4.92 3.23 15.14
CA LEU A 84 5.45 3.64 13.83
C LEU A 84 6.95 3.38 13.75
N ASN A 85 7.50 3.33 12.53
CA ASN A 85 8.91 3.03 12.27
C ASN A 85 9.34 1.67 12.85
N GLU A 86 8.41 0.72 12.94
CA GLU A 86 8.67 -0.61 13.50
C GLU A 86 8.28 -1.68 12.48
N LYS A 87 9.27 -2.40 11.99
CA LYS A 87 9.06 -3.56 11.12
C LYS A 87 8.91 -4.81 11.99
N VAL A 88 7.79 -5.52 11.87
CA VAL A 88 7.68 -6.85 12.46
C VAL A 88 8.44 -7.83 11.57
N GLU A 89 9.48 -8.45 12.11
CA GLU A 89 10.36 -9.35 11.36
C GLU A 89 9.99 -10.82 11.50
N SER A 90 9.32 -11.19 12.60
CA SER A 90 8.82 -12.56 12.78
C SER A 90 7.67 -12.62 13.78
N ILE A 91 6.89 -13.70 13.70
CA ILE A 91 5.82 -14.05 14.62
C ILE A 91 6.08 -15.44 15.17
N THR A 92 6.07 -15.57 16.48
CA THR A 92 6.16 -16.83 17.19
C THR A 92 4.97 -17.00 18.13
N ARG A 93 4.86 -18.14 18.79
CA ARG A 93 3.84 -18.38 19.82
C ARG A 93 4.50 -18.97 21.05
N ASN A 94 4.25 -18.39 22.21
CA ASN A 94 4.78 -18.88 23.47
C ASN A 94 3.97 -20.11 24.00
N GLU A 95 4.41 -20.70 25.10
CA GLU A 95 3.77 -21.87 25.73
C GLU A 95 2.33 -21.60 26.20
N GLU A 96 1.98 -20.35 26.46
CA GLU A 96 0.62 -19.92 26.85
C GLU A 96 -0.31 -19.71 25.64
N GLY A 97 0.20 -19.90 24.40
CA GLY A 97 -0.54 -19.69 23.17
C GLY A 97 -0.62 -18.21 22.73
N ILE A 98 0.12 -17.31 23.39
CA ILE A 98 0.19 -15.89 23.07
C ILE A 98 1.16 -15.68 21.90
N PHE A 99 0.74 -14.91 20.92
CA PHE A 99 1.62 -14.47 19.84
C PHE A 99 2.65 -13.48 20.34
N VAL A 100 3.90 -13.70 19.96
CA VAL A 100 5.04 -12.81 20.21
C VAL A 100 5.53 -12.30 18.86
N LEU A 101 5.45 -11.00 18.64
CA LEU A 101 5.89 -10.34 17.43
C LEU A 101 7.24 -9.68 17.71
N ASN A 102 8.26 -10.04 16.94
CA ASN A 102 9.60 -9.49 17.08
C ASN A 102 9.76 -8.30 16.15
N GLY A 103 9.97 -7.13 16.72
CA GLY A 103 10.23 -5.90 15.99
C GLY A 103 11.69 -5.73 15.59
N SER A 104 11.95 -5.00 14.54
CA SER A 104 13.30 -4.65 14.05
C SER A 104 14.12 -3.81 15.04
N SER A 105 13.45 -3.10 15.95
CA SER A 105 14.07 -2.40 17.05
C SER A 105 14.55 -3.33 18.17
N GLY A 106 14.14 -4.61 18.16
CA GLY A 106 14.30 -5.59 19.23
C GLY A 106 13.17 -5.55 20.27
N GLU A 107 12.15 -4.70 20.08
CA GLU A 107 10.96 -4.70 20.94
C GLU A 107 10.09 -5.93 20.66
N LEU A 108 9.56 -6.53 21.74
CA LEU A 108 8.64 -7.66 21.66
C LEU A 108 7.20 -7.18 21.93
N HIS A 109 6.29 -7.54 21.04
CA HIS A 109 4.88 -7.21 21.17
C HIS A 109 4.07 -8.48 21.41
N TYR A 110 3.15 -8.44 22.39
CA TYR A 110 2.36 -9.61 22.83
C TYR A 110 0.90 -9.43 22.48
N SER A 111 0.31 -10.47 21.84
CA SER A 111 -1.07 -10.42 21.35
C SER A 111 -1.77 -11.76 21.46
N LYS A 112 -3.07 -11.74 21.78
CA LYS A 112 -3.91 -12.97 21.76
C LYS A 112 -4.23 -13.41 20.33
N SER A 113 -4.34 -12.44 19.39
CA SER A 113 -4.56 -12.69 17.97
C SER A 113 -3.82 -11.68 17.11
N VAL A 114 -3.57 -12.03 15.85
CA VAL A 114 -2.80 -11.19 14.91
C VAL A 114 -3.55 -11.06 13.60
N ILE A 115 -3.58 -9.86 13.03
CA ILE A 115 -4.06 -9.59 11.66
C ILE A 115 -2.89 -9.07 10.83
N VAL A 116 -2.47 -9.83 9.83
CA VAL A 116 -1.43 -9.44 8.88
C VAL A 116 -2.07 -8.63 7.76
N ALA A 117 -1.68 -7.35 7.62
CA ALA A 117 -2.24 -6.40 6.66
C ALA A 117 -1.14 -5.60 5.92
N ILE A 118 -0.01 -6.27 5.63
CA ILE A 118 1.21 -5.67 5.04
C ILE A 118 1.10 -5.40 3.53
N GLY A 119 -0.07 -5.63 2.93
CA GLY A 119 -0.29 -5.41 1.50
C GLY A 119 0.56 -6.31 0.62
N SER A 120 1.11 -5.75 -0.46
CA SER A 120 2.00 -6.45 -1.40
C SER A 120 3.49 -6.30 -1.05
N GLY A 121 3.81 -5.89 0.15
CA GLY A 121 5.17 -5.71 0.64
C GLY A 121 5.49 -4.27 1.06
N ILE A 122 6.72 -4.07 1.52
CA ILE A 122 7.24 -2.74 1.91
C ILE A 122 7.34 -1.86 0.66
N LEU A 123 7.03 -0.55 0.81
CA LEU A 123 6.96 0.41 -0.30
C LEU A 123 8.34 0.92 -0.75
N ASN A 124 9.30 0.01 -0.90
CA ASN A 124 10.58 0.34 -1.52
C ASN A 124 10.47 0.17 -3.03
N PRO A 125 10.56 1.25 -3.83
CA PRO A 125 10.55 1.13 -5.27
C PRO A 125 11.82 0.42 -5.75
N GLN A 126 11.69 -0.39 -6.82
CA GLN A 126 12.85 -0.92 -7.52
C GLN A 126 13.60 0.24 -8.16
N LYS A 127 14.84 0.44 -7.71
CA LYS A 127 15.67 1.55 -8.16
C LYS A 127 16.25 1.31 -9.56
N LEU A 128 16.58 2.40 -10.22
CA LEU A 128 17.30 2.36 -11.49
C LEU A 128 18.76 1.99 -11.24
N GLU A 129 19.21 0.88 -11.82
CA GLU A 129 20.56 0.34 -11.64
C GLU A 129 21.56 1.02 -12.63
N ILE A 130 21.77 2.31 -12.46
CA ILE A 130 22.76 3.10 -13.20
C ILE A 130 23.67 3.77 -12.19
N GLU A 131 24.99 3.64 -12.37
CA GLU A 131 26.01 4.23 -11.49
C GLU A 131 25.81 5.75 -11.38
N GLY A 132 25.71 6.26 -10.15
CA GLY A 132 25.52 7.68 -9.85
C GLY A 132 24.07 8.19 -10.06
N ALA A 133 23.08 7.31 -10.26
CA ALA A 133 21.69 7.71 -10.41
C ALA A 133 21.12 8.31 -9.11
N GLU A 134 21.59 7.84 -7.96
CA GLU A 134 21.12 8.24 -6.62
C GLU A 134 21.23 9.75 -6.36
N ARG A 135 22.20 10.42 -6.95
CA ARG A 135 22.39 11.88 -6.82
C ARG A 135 21.23 12.68 -7.39
N PHE A 136 20.49 12.13 -8.35
CA PHE A 136 19.36 12.79 -9.01
C PHE A 136 18.04 12.55 -8.29
N GLU A 137 17.98 11.64 -7.29
CA GLU A 137 16.77 11.31 -6.53
C GLU A 137 16.26 12.50 -5.70
N VAL A 138 17.13 13.44 -5.36
CA VAL A 138 16.80 14.65 -4.63
C VAL A 138 16.34 15.81 -5.55
N THR A 139 16.43 15.61 -6.87
CA THR A 139 16.09 16.62 -7.89
C THR A 139 14.98 16.12 -8.82
N ASN A 140 15.34 15.47 -9.92
CA ASN A 140 14.41 15.16 -11.01
C ASN A 140 14.40 13.68 -11.47
N LEU A 141 14.90 12.76 -10.62
CA LEU A 141 14.69 11.32 -10.75
C LEU A 141 13.64 10.88 -9.72
N HIS A 142 12.50 10.39 -10.17
CA HIS A 142 11.36 10.06 -9.34
C HIS A 142 11.00 8.58 -9.45
N TYR A 143 10.58 7.98 -8.33
CA TYR A 143 10.04 6.61 -8.27
C TYR A 143 8.53 6.59 -8.06
N THR A 144 7.91 7.77 -7.97
CA THR A 144 6.46 7.94 -7.84
C THR A 144 6.06 9.36 -8.25
N VAL A 145 4.83 9.55 -8.64
CA VAL A 145 4.24 10.86 -8.94
C VAL A 145 3.49 11.35 -7.71
N LYS A 146 4.14 12.21 -6.92
CA LYS A 146 3.55 12.79 -5.70
C LYS A 146 2.68 14.00 -5.99
N SER A 147 2.99 14.78 -7.03
CA SER A 147 2.22 15.96 -7.42
C SER A 147 2.24 16.18 -8.93
N PHE A 148 1.07 16.29 -9.54
CA PHE A 148 0.93 16.60 -10.95
C PHE A 148 1.47 18.00 -11.31
N LYS A 149 1.37 18.94 -10.38
CA LYS A 149 1.87 20.30 -10.57
C LYS A 149 3.38 20.33 -10.86
N GLN A 150 4.14 19.40 -10.30
CA GLN A 150 5.58 19.30 -10.51
C GLN A 150 5.94 19.04 -11.97
N PHE A 151 5.10 18.32 -12.71
CA PHE A 151 5.34 17.87 -14.08
C PHE A 151 4.67 18.77 -15.14
N LYS A 152 3.97 19.83 -14.70
CA LYS A 152 3.28 20.74 -15.62
C LYS A 152 4.26 21.42 -16.58
N ASP A 153 3.90 21.41 -17.88
CA ASP A 153 4.64 22.04 -18.98
C ASP A 153 6.07 21.50 -19.17
N LYS A 154 6.39 20.32 -18.62
CA LYS A 154 7.71 19.66 -18.69
C LYS A 154 7.74 18.51 -19.69
N THR A 155 8.94 18.19 -20.19
CA THR A 155 9.24 17.00 -20.96
C THR A 155 9.65 15.88 -20.01
N ILE A 156 8.92 14.78 -20.01
CA ILE A 156 9.06 13.70 -19.02
C ILE A 156 9.34 12.39 -19.75
N ILE A 157 10.19 11.55 -19.18
CA ILE A 157 10.30 10.16 -19.57
C ILE A 157 9.87 9.25 -18.41
N ILE A 158 9.01 8.27 -18.72
CA ILE A 158 8.58 7.22 -17.79
C ILE A 158 9.24 5.92 -18.22
N SER A 159 10.01 5.30 -17.31
CA SER A 159 10.62 3.99 -17.55
C SER A 159 9.82 2.90 -16.86
N GLY A 160 9.18 2.04 -17.65
CA GLY A 160 8.34 0.93 -17.20
C GLY A 160 7.23 0.63 -18.21
N GLY A 161 6.57 -0.52 -18.08
CA GLY A 161 5.50 -0.94 -18.99
C GLY A 161 4.39 -1.72 -18.29
N GLY A 162 4.38 -1.74 -16.94
CA GLY A 162 3.29 -2.27 -16.15
C GLY A 162 2.19 -1.25 -15.91
N ASN A 163 1.12 -1.66 -15.20
CA ASN A 163 -0.07 -0.84 -14.93
C ASN A 163 0.27 0.57 -14.43
N SER A 164 1.18 0.70 -13.46
CA SER A 164 1.55 2.01 -12.89
C SER A 164 2.23 2.94 -13.91
N ALA A 165 3.07 2.40 -14.81
CA ALA A 165 3.72 3.20 -15.85
C ALA A 165 2.70 3.71 -16.86
N VAL A 166 1.78 2.85 -17.30
CA VAL A 166 0.69 3.18 -18.22
C VAL A 166 -0.25 4.21 -17.60
N ASP A 167 -0.64 4.03 -16.34
CA ASP A 167 -1.48 4.97 -15.61
C ASP A 167 -0.83 6.36 -15.54
N TRP A 168 0.45 6.43 -15.10
CA TRP A 168 1.16 7.70 -15.01
C TRP A 168 1.33 8.39 -16.38
N ALA A 169 1.60 7.62 -17.43
CA ALA A 169 1.73 8.19 -18.77
C ALA A 169 0.40 8.80 -19.24
N ASN A 170 -0.74 8.11 -19.04
CA ASN A 170 -2.06 8.63 -19.37
C ASN A 170 -2.49 9.83 -18.53
N GLU A 171 -2.10 9.90 -17.25
CA GLU A 171 -2.47 10.98 -16.34
C GLU A 171 -1.59 12.22 -16.52
N LEU A 172 -0.31 12.04 -16.91
CA LEU A 172 0.63 13.14 -17.15
C LEU A 172 0.54 13.72 -18.57
N GLU A 173 0.06 12.94 -19.54
CA GLU A 173 -0.07 13.38 -20.94
C GLU A 173 -0.81 14.73 -21.10
N PRO A 174 -1.98 14.98 -20.47
CA PRO A 174 -2.68 16.25 -20.59
C PRO A 174 -2.04 17.41 -19.81
N ILE A 175 -1.02 17.17 -18.99
CA ILE A 175 -0.43 18.12 -18.06
C ILE A 175 0.98 18.53 -18.50
N ALA A 176 1.75 17.57 -18.95
CA ALA A 176 3.12 17.73 -19.38
C ALA A 176 3.21 18.37 -20.77
N LYS A 177 4.35 18.94 -21.10
CA LYS A 177 4.64 19.41 -22.46
C LYS A 177 4.82 18.24 -23.44
N LYS A 178 5.49 17.18 -22.98
CA LYS A 178 5.75 15.95 -23.72
C LYS A 178 5.96 14.80 -22.76
N VAL A 179 5.39 13.64 -23.07
CA VAL A 179 5.62 12.40 -22.33
C VAL A 179 6.25 11.37 -23.25
N TYR A 180 7.34 10.81 -22.81
CA TYR A 180 7.97 9.62 -23.38
C TYR A 180 7.73 8.44 -22.44
N LEU A 181 7.57 7.23 -23.01
CA LEU A 181 7.56 6.00 -22.26
C LEU A 181 8.59 5.04 -22.83
N THR A 182 9.45 4.47 -22.00
CA THR A 182 10.39 3.42 -22.44
C THR A 182 10.11 2.12 -21.70
N TYR A 183 10.10 1.01 -22.45
CA TYR A 183 9.88 -0.32 -21.92
C TYR A 183 10.79 -1.36 -22.55
N ARG A 184 11.42 -2.19 -21.71
CA ARG A 184 12.40 -3.21 -22.13
C ARG A 184 11.81 -4.36 -22.95
N LYS A 185 10.47 -4.53 -22.97
CA LYS A 185 9.78 -5.57 -23.77
C LYS A 185 9.14 -4.97 -25.00
N GLU A 186 8.65 -5.84 -25.87
CA GLU A 186 8.03 -5.52 -27.14
C GLU A 186 6.61 -4.90 -26.98
N GLU A 187 5.87 -5.34 -25.93
CA GLU A 187 4.50 -4.92 -25.68
C GLU A 187 4.30 -4.52 -24.21
N LEU A 188 3.36 -3.60 -23.97
CA LEU A 188 2.96 -3.21 -22.62
C LEU A 188 2.40 -4.42 -21.86
N GLY A 189 2.91 -4.63 -20.66
CA GLY A 189 2.52 -5.73 -19.79
C GLY A 189 1.64 -5.24 -18.64
N GLY A 190 0.33 -5.42 -18.73
CA GLY A 190 -0.56 -5.12 -17.61
C GLY A 190 -1.75 -6.07 -17.65
N HIS A 191 -2.01 -6.77 -16.54
CA HIS A 191 -3.22 -7.60 -16.45
C HIS A 191 -4.45 -6.72 -16.17
N GLY A 192 -5.47 -6.83 -17.02
CA GLY A 192 -6.78 -6.17 -16.84
C GLY A 192 -6.82 -4.68 -17.15
N GLN A 193 -5.82 -4.15 -17.87
CA GLN A 193 -5.77 -2.73 -18.27
C GLN A 193 -5.58 -2.53 -19.79
N GLU A 194 -6.06 -3.45 -20.61
CA GLU A 194 -5.92 -3.39 -22.06
C GLU A 194 -6.46 -2.07 -22.65
N ALA A 195 -7.58 -1.57 -22.09
CA ALA A 195 -8.16 -0.29 -22.50
C ALA A 195 -7.24 0.91 -22.20
N GLN A 196 -6.49 0.89 -21.09
CA GLN A 196 -5.56 1.95 -20.73
C GLN A 196 -4.30 1.90 -21.60
N ALA A 197 -3.82 0.70 -21.92
CA ALA A 197 -2.72 0.50 -22.87
C ALA A 197 -3.09 0.98 -24.28
N THR A 198 -4.29 0.63 -24.76
CA THR A 198 -4.82 1.11 -26.05
C THR A 198 -4.92 2.63 -26.08
N LYS A 199 -5.50 3.24 -25.03
CA LYS A 199 -5.58 4.70 -24.90
C LYS A 199 -4.20 5.35 -24.96
N LEU A 200 -3.20 4.77 -24.28
CA LEU A 200 -1.83 5.27 -24.30
C LEU A 200 -1.23 5.24 -25.71
N LEU A 201 -1.37 4.13 -26.42
CA LEU A 201 -0.85 3.95 -27.77
C LEU A 201 -1.53 4.86 -28.82
N GLU A 202 -2.76 5.30 -28.56
CA GLU A 202 -3.51 6.25 -29.40
C GLU A 202 -3.29 7.71 -29.00
N SER A 203 -2.56 7.97 -27.90
CA SER A 203 -2.30 9.31 -27.35
C SER A 203 -1.09 9.98 -28.01
N SER A 204 -0.72 11.16 -27.50
CA SER A 204 0.51 11.89 -27.91
C SER A 204 1.78 11.37 -27.25
N VAL A 205 1.69 10.35 -26.39
CA VAL A 205 2.84 9.73 -25.72
C VAL A 205 3.67 8.95 -26.75
N GLU A 206 4.97 9.23 -26.77
CA GLU A 206 5.91 8.53 -27.65
C GLU A 206 6.53 7.35 -26.92
N CYS A 207 6.30 6.13 -27.43
CA CYS A 207 6.73 4.89 -26.80
C CYS A 207 7.99 4.31 -27.46
N PHE A 208 8.98 3.98 -26.66
CA PHE A 208 10.22 3.28 -27.04
C PHE A 208 10.19 1.87 -26.45
N PHE A 209 9.77 0.90 -27.26
CA PHE A 209 9.77 -0.51 -26.88
C PHE A 209 11.15 -1.14 -27.06
N GLN A 210 11.34 -2.32 -26.44
CA GLN A 210 12.61 -3.05 -26.45
C GLN A 210 13.81 -2.16 -26.06
N SER A 211 13.54 -1.11 -25.24
CA SER A 211 14.51 -0.08 -24.93
C SER A 211 14.57 0.19 -23.43
N SER A 212 15.75 0.55 -22.94
CA SER A 212 15.96 0.96 -21.55
C SER A 212 16.82 2.21 -21.48
N ILE A 213 16.63 2.97 -20.39
CA ILE A 213 17.58 4.03 -20.02
C ILE A 213 18.91 3.38 -19.64
N THR A 214 19.98 3.74 -20.33
CA THR A 214 21.32 3.21 -20.09
C THR A 214 22.26 4.26 -19.51
N LYS A 215 21.92 5.56 -19.61
CA LYS A 215 22.71 6.63 -19.04
C LYS A 215 21.86 7.83 -18.69
N LEU A 216 22.22 8.48 -17.58
CA LEU A 216 21.70 9.78 -17.14
C LEU A 216 22.78 10.84 -17.34
N ILE A 217 22.48 11.91 -18.05
CA ILE A 217 23.42 12.98 -18.40
C ILE A 217 22.95 14.25 -17.70
N ALA A 218 23.81 14.77 -16.82
CA ALA A 218 23.53 15.95 -16.02
C ALA A 218 23.60 17.24 -16.83
N ASN A 219 22.92 18.27 -16.37
CA ASN A 219 23.00 19.63 -16.90
C ASN A 219 24.17 20.40 -16.21
N GLY A 220 25.38 20.24 -16.76
CA GLY A 220 26.52 21.02 -16.34
C GLY A 220 26.83 20.96 -14.84
N GLU A 221 26.68 22.08 -14.14
CA GLU A 221 27.00 22.24 -12.71
C GLU A 221 25.85 21.81 -11.76
N ARG A 222 24.66 21.50 -12.28
CA ARG A 222 23.50 21.10 -11.47
C ARG A 222 23.39 19.57 -11.41
N ASP A 223 23.08 19.04 -10.23
CA ASP A 223 22.72 17.62 -10.06
C ASP A 223 21.27 17.37 -10.55
N GLU A 224 21.01 17.77 -11.82
CA GLU A 224 19.74 17.57 -12.51
C GLU A 224 20.01 16.84 -13.83
N ILE A 225 19.17 15.86 -14.16
CA ILE A 225 19.20 15.17 -15.44
C ILE A 225 18.69 16.15 -16.50
N ALA A 226 19.46 16.30 -17.58
CA ALA A 226 19.05 17.08 -18.76
C ALA A 226 18.81 16.19 -19.98
N THR A 227 19.45 15.02 -20.02
CA THR A 227 19.34 14.10 -21.15
C THR A 227 19.39 12.67 -20.63
N VAL A 228 18.59 11.79 -21.20
CA VAL A 228 18.69 10.35 -21.02
C VAL A 228 19.18 9.70 -22.31
N GLU A 229 20.00 8.68 -22.17
CA GLU A 229 20.40 7.80 -23.25
C GLU A 229 19.57 6.54 -23.18
N LEU A 230 18.91 6.20 -24.29
CA LEU A 230 18.15 4.97 -24.46
C LEU A 230 18.92 4.02 -25.37
N THR A 231 19.00 2.76 -24.99
CA THR A 231 19.53 1.71 -25.86
C THR A 231 18.42 0.74 -26.22
N ASN A 232 18.20 0.54 -27.51
CA ASN A 232 17.34 -0.52 -28.02
C ASN A 232 18.07 -1.86 -27.94
N HIS A 233 17.45 -2.85 -27.28
CA HIS A 233 18.07 -4.15 -27.00
C HIS A 233 18.16 -5.07 -28.21
N GLU A 234 17.31 -4.86 -29.22
CA GLU A 234 17.27 -5.68 -30.43
C GLU A 234 18.29 -5.18 -31.47
N THR A 235 18.29 -3.86 -31.69
CA THR A 235 19.12 -3.26 -32.73
C THR A 235 20.48 -2.74 -32.24
N GLY A 236 20.60 -2.53 -30.92
CA GLY A 236 21.77 -1.86 -30.34
C GLY A 236 21.80 -0.34 -30.60
N GLU A 237 20.75 0.22 -31.21
CA GLU A 237 20.69 1.65 -31.49
C GLU A 237 20.61 2.45 -30.20
N VAL A 238 21.39 3.54 -30.16
CA VAL A 238 21.41 4.46 -29.04
C VAL A 238 20.78 5.78 -29.44
N SER A 239 19.83 6.26 -28.69
CA SER A 239 19.17 7.55 -28.88
C SER A 239 19.26 8.39 -27.60
N CYS A 240 19.33 9.71 -27.76
CA CYS A 240 19.40 10.67 -26.67
C CYS A 240 18.14 11.53 -26.65
N LEU A 241 17.46 11.60 -25.49
CA LEU A 241 16.27 12.43 -25.29
C LEU A 241 16.56 13.52 -24.27
N VAL A 242 16.27 14.76 -24.62
CA VAL A 242 16.28 15.89 -23.68
C VAL A 242 15.02 15.82 -22.84
N VAL A 243 15.18 15.81 -21.52
CA VAL A 243 14.08 15.66 -20.57
C VAL A 243 14.25 16.59 -19.38
N ASP A 244 13.15 16.98 -18.76
CA ASP A 244 13.12 17.79 -17.55
C ASP A 244 13.01 16.88 -16.30
N ASP A 245 12.31 15.76 -16.40
CA ASP A 245 12.11 14.80 -15.30
C ASP A 245 12.11 13.36 -15.82
N VAL A 246 12.55 12.45 -14.95
CA VAL A 246 12.57 11.00 -15.17
C VAL A 246 11.74 10.31 -14.09
N VAL A 247 10.79 9.47 -14.49
CA VAL A 247 9.96 8.67 -13.58
C VAL A 247 10.26 7.19 -13.79
N ILE A 248 10.71 6.51 -12.76
CA ILE A 248 10.99 5.06 -12.77
C ILE A 248 9.78 4.32 -12.19
N SER A 249 9.19 3.45 -12.98
CA SER A 249 8.03 2.63 -12.62
C SER A 249 8.30 1.14 -12.87
N HIS A 250 9.34 0.63 -12.20
CA HIS A 250 9.83 -0.75 -12.34
C HIS A 250 9.17 -1.71 -11.34
N GLY A 251 8.24 -1.21 -10.51
CA GLY A 251 7.60 -1.95 -9.42
C GLY A 251 8.26 -1.71 -8.08
N TYR A 252 7.92 -2.57 -7.13
CA TYR A 252 8.36 -2.49 -5.74
C TYR A 252 9.02 -3.79 -5.32
N GLU A 253 9.93 -3.71 -4.34
CA GLU A 253 10.49 -4.88 -3.69
C GLU A 253 9.41 -5.57 -2.86
N GLN A 254 9.29 -6.88 -2.98
CA GLN A 254 8.47 -7.69 -2.10
C GLN A 254 9.33 -8.17 -0.93
N ASP A 255 8.97 -7.80 0.27
CA ASP A 255 9.65 -8.23 1.49
C ASP A 255 8.85 -9.32 2.18
N ALA A 256 9.32 -10.55 2.08
CA ALA A 256 8.73 -11.72 2.72
C ALA A 256 9.30 -12.03 4.11
N THR A 257 10.21 -11.19 4.65
CA THR A 257 10.95 -11.42 5.91
C THR A 257 10.03 -11.86 7.06
N LEU A 258 8.90 -11.14 7.25
CA LEU A 258 7.90 -11.49 8.27
C LEU A 258 7.46 -12.95 8.19
N LEU A 259 7.15 -13.42 6.98
CA LEU A 259 6.59 -14.77 6.76
C LEU A 259 7.68 -15.84 6.75
N GLU A 260 8.88 -15.49 6.30
CA GLU A 260 10.04 -16.41 6.21
C GLU A 260 10.67 -16.67 7.57
N ASN A 261 10.79 -15.64 8.40
CA ASN A 261 11.40 -15.75 9.72
C ASN A 261 10.42 -16.22 10.81
N SER A 262 9.12 -16.30 10.50
CA SER A 262 8.14 -16.79 11.47
C SER A 262 8.25 -18.31 11.64
N GLU A 263 8.29 -18.77 12.89
CA GLU A 263 8.31 -20.20 13.22
C GLU A 263 6.97 -20.90 12.94
N LEU A 264 5.93 -20.13 12.63
CA LEU A 264 4.61 -20.63 12.31
C LEU A 264 4.55 -21.11 10.85
N SER A 265 4.04 -22.30 10.61
CA SER A 265 3.87 -22.87 9.27
C SER A 265 2.69 -22.20 8.53
N ILE A 266 2.84 -20.91 8.21
CA ILE A 266 1.82 -20.14 7.47
C ILE A 266 1.82 -20.62 6.01
N GLU A 267 0.69 -21.14 5.54
CA GLU A 267 0.53 -21.53 4.13
C GLU A 267 0.56 -20.31 3.22
N ARG A 268 1.31 -20.39 2.11
CA ARG A 268 1.54 -19.30 1.18
C ARG A 268 1.33 -19.69 -0.27
N VAL A 269 0.88 -18.74 -1.07
CA VAL A 269 0.85 -18.81 -2.53
C VAL A 269 1.97 -17.91 -3.07
N ASP A 270 2.67 -18.36 -4.13
CA ASP A 270 3.79 -17.65 -4.75
C ASP A 270 4.90 -17.27 -3.75
N ASN A 271 5.09 -18.06 -2.70
CA ASN A 271 6.03 -17.85 -1.60
C ASN A 271 5.85 -16.54 -0.82
N TYR A 272 4.79 -15.78 -1.09
CA TYR A 272 4.54 -14.48 -0.47
C TYR A 272 3.13 -14.37 0.12
N TYR A 273 2.08 -14.53 -0.68
CA TYR A 273 0.71 -14.29 -0.24
C TYR A 273 0.23 -15.35 0.74
N ILE A 274 -0.43 -14.92 1.83
CA ILE A 274 -1.04 -15.84 2.80
C ILE A 274 -2.23 -16.52 2.13
N ALA A 275 -2.15 -17.85 2.02
CA ALA A 275 -3.28 -18.66 1.60
C ALA A 275 -4.34 -18.65 2.71
N GLY A 276 -5.53 -18.17 2.37
CA GLY A 276 -6.62 -18.08 3.34
C GLY A 276 -7.97 -18.37 2.73
N ASN A 277 -9.01 -17.86 3.36
CA ASN A 277 -10.37 -18.04 2.92
C ASN A 277 -11.18 -16.73 2.94
N ALA A 278 -12.42 -16.78 2.45
CA ALA A 278 -13.32 -15.62 2.39
C ALA A 278 -13.72 -15.06 3.78
N THR A 279 -13.36 -15.74 4.87
CA THR A 279 -13.53 -15.26 6.24
C THR A 279 -12.22 -14.75 6.85
N SER A 280 -11.18 -14.56 6.01
CA SER A 280 -9.87 -13.99 6.36
C SER A 280 -9.04 -14.82 7.34
N GLU A 281 -9.33 -16.12 7.45
CA GLU A 281 -8.57 -17.05 8.26
C GLU A 281 -7.35 -17.56 7.48
N SER A 282 -6.19 -17.61 8.13
CA SER A 282 -5.00 -18.30 7.62
C SER A 282 -4.99 -19.78 8.03
N SER A 283 -3.92 -20.50 7.70
CA SER A 283 -3.67 -21.85 8.19
C SER A 283 -3.37 -21.93 9.70
N ILE A 284 -3.13 -20.79 10.36
CA ILE A 284 -2.78 -20.70 11.77
C ILE A 284 -3.95 -20.13 12.57
N GLU A 285 -4.45 -20.89 13.52
CA GLU A 285 -5.54 -20.46 14.41
C GLU A 285 -5.13 -19.19 15.21
N GLY A 286 -5.99 -18.16 15.20
CA GLY A 286 -5.71 -16.87 15.84
C GLY A 286 -4.88 -15.91 15.00
N LEU A 287 -4.36 -16.32 13.83
CA LEU A 287 -3.70 -15.50 12.86
C LEU A 287 -4.58 -15.32 11.61
N TYR A 288 -4.84 -14.09 11.27
CA TYR A 288 -5.71 -13.68 10.17
C TYR A 288 -4.93 -12.81 9.18
N ALA A 289 -5.47 -12.63 7.98
CA ALA A 289 -4.89 -11.74 6.99
C ALA A 289 -5.97 -10.88 6.33
N ALA A 290 -5.62 -9.65 5.91
CA ALA A 290 -6.54 -8.74 5.25
C ALA A 290 -5.84 -7.88 4.20
N GLY A 291 -6.54 -7.55 3.11
CA GLY A 291 -5.99 -6.78 1.99
C GLY A 291 -5.11 -7.63 1.07
N ASP A 292 -4.19 -6.99 0.33
CA ASP A 292 -3.46 -7.62 -0.77
C ASP A 292 -2.56 -8.79 -0.36
N ILE A 293 -2.17 -8.88 0.91
CA ILE A 293 -1.39 -10.03 1.43
C ILE A 293 -2.20 -11.34 1.48
N LEU A 294 -3.53 -11.25 1.59
CA LEU A 294 -4.43 -12.39 1.65
C LEU A 294 -4.82 -12.83 0.24
N THR A 295 -4.83 -14.13 -0.04
CA THR A 295 -5.33 -14.68 -1.28
C THR A 295 -6.31 -15.84 -1.07
N TYR A 296 -7.40 -15.85 -1.81
CA TYR A 296 -8.42 -16.89 -1.87
C TYR A 296 -9.26 -16.75 -3.14
N GLU A 297 -10.01 -17.78 -3.49
CA GLU A 297 -10.90 -17.74 -4.66
C GLU A 297 -12.01 -16.68 -4.50
N GLY A 298 -12.18 -15.80 -5.50
CA GLY A 298 -13.15 -14.71 -5.47
C GLY A 298 -12.68 -13.44 -4.75
N LYS A 299 -11.40 -13.36 -4.40
CA LYS A 299 -10.80 -12.18 -3.79
C LYS A 299 -10.93 -10.94 -4.69
N ILE A 300 -11.34 -9.83 -4.10
CA ILE A 300 -11.35 -8.50 -4.75
C ILE A 300 -10.12 -7.73 -4.31
N ASN A 301 -9.17 -7.52 -5.23
CA ASN A 301 -7.92 -6.78 -4.96
C ASN A 301 -8.12 -5.25 -5.15
N LEU A 302 -9.08 -4.69 -4.43
CA LEU A 302 -9.40 -3.26 -4.33
C LEU A 302 -9.52 -2.85 -2.87
N ILE A 303 -9.50 -1.55 -2.60
CA ILE A 303 -9.70 -1.01 -1.24
C ILE A 303 -11.04 -1.49 -0.64
N ALA A 304 -12.10 -1.56 -1.44
CA ALA A 304 -13.40 -2.08 -1.01
C ALA A 304 -13.32 -3.54 -0.52
N GLY A 305 -12.58 -4.41 -1.23
CA GLY A 305 -12.34 -5.79 -0.79
C GLY A 305 -11.51 -5.88 0.49
N ALA A 306 -10.52 -5.00 0.63
CA ALA A 306 -9.70 -4.94 1.84
C ALA A 306 -10.52 -4.60 3.10
N PHE A 307 -11.56 -3.78 2.99
CA PHE A 307 -12.47 -3.50 4.11
C PHE A 307 -13.31 -4.72 4.51
N GLN A 308 -13.75 -5.51 3.53
CA GLN A 308 -14.48 -6.75 3.81
C GLN A 308 -13.58 -7.77 4.51
N ASP A 309 -12.35 -7.95 4.02
CA ASP A 309 -11.38 -8.83 4.68
C ASP A 309 -11.11 -8.39 6.12
N ALA A 310 -10.88 -7.09 6.33
CA ALA A 310 -10.62 -6.52 7.64
C ALA A 310 -11.76 -6.81 8.64
N ALA A 311 -13.01 -6.58 8.23
CA ALA A 311 -14.16 -6.87 9.08
C ALA A 311 -14.28 -8.37 9.41
N ASN A 312 -14.02 -9.25 8.44
CA ASN A 312 -14.05 -10.69 8.64
C ASN A 312 -12.93 -11.13 9.60
N ALA A 313 -11.69 -10.70 9.38
CA ALA A 313 -10.56 -10.99 10.25
C ALA A 313 -10.83 -10.59 11.71
N VAL A 314 -11.33 -9.39 11.93
CA VAL A 314 -11.65 -8.87 13.27
C VAL A 314 -12.78 -9.66 13.93
N ASN A 315 -13.84 -10.02 13.18
CA ASN A 315 -14.93 -10.84 13.72
C ASN A 315 -14.41 -12.23 14.15
N LYS A 316 -13.55 -12.84 13.35
CA LYS A 316 -12.92 -14.12 13.69
C LYS A 316 -11.96 -14.01 14.88
N ALA A 317 -11.15 -12.95 14.94
CA ALA A 317 -10.28 -12.67 16.08
C ALA A 317 -11.07 -12.51 17.38
N LYS A 318 -12.21 -11.79 17.35
CA LYS A 318 -13.07 -11.65 18.51
C LYS A 318 -13.66 -12.98 18.98
N GLN A 319 -14.12 -13.82 18.05
CA GLN A 319 -14.65 -15.16 18.39
C GLN A 319 -13.59 -16.11 18.92
N PHE A 320 -12.35 -16.01 18.40
CA PHE A 320 -11.21 -16.78 18.90
C PHE A 320 -10.89 -16.42 20.36
N ILE A 321 -10.87 -15.13 20.69
CA ILE A 321 -10.58 -14.64 22.05
C ILE A 321 -11.75 -14.90 23.00
N GLN A 322 -12.99 -14.74 22.50
CA GLN A 322 -14.23 -14.88 23.26
C GLN A 322 -15.23 -15.69 22.44
N PRO A 323 -15.26 -17.03 22.59
CA PRO A 323 -16.09 -17.94 21.77
C PRO A 323 -17.58 -17.62 21.78
N ASP A 324 -18.10 -17.09 22.88
CA ASP A 324 -19.52 -16.72 23.03
C ASP A 324 -19.87 -15.34 22.47
N ALA A 325 -18.88 -14.61 21.93
CA ALA A 325 -19.14 -13.30 21.35
C ALA A 325 -20.05 -13.38 20.11
N ALA A 326 -20.86 -12.33 19.88
CA ALA A 326 -21.65 -12.21 18.67
C ALA A 326 -20.78 -12.36 17.41
N LYS A 327 -21.32 -12.99 16.35
CA LYS A 327 -20.56 -13.28 15.12
C LYS A 327 -20.10 -12.03 14.39
N VAL A 328 -20.82 -10.92 14.53
CA VAL A 328 -20.52 -9.64 13.88
C VAL A 328 -20.64 -8.49 14.86
N ALA A 329 -20.03 -7.34 14.54
CA ALA A 329 -20.19 -6.13 15.33
C ALA A 329 -21.65 -5.63 15.29
N MET A 330 -22.07 -4.96 16.35
CA MET A 330 -23.31 -4.18 16.37
C MET A 330 -23.20 -3.02 15.37
N VAL A 331 -24.31 -2.61 14.77
CA VAL A 331 -24.34 -1.41 13.91
C VAL A 331 -23.84 -0.19 14.69
N SER A 332 -22.98 0.62 14.07
CA SER A 332 -22.27 1.72 14.73
C SER A 332 -23.20 2.73 15.41
N SER A 333 -24.38 3.00 14.82
CA SER A 333 -25.38 3.90 15.40
C SER A 333 -25.94 3.45 16.77
N HIS A 334 -25.86 2.17 17.09
CA HIS A 334 -26.30 1.61 18.37
C HIS A 334 -25.14 1.37 19.35
N ASN A 335 -23.89 1.60 18.92
CA ASN A 335 -22.72 1.41 19.78
C ASN A 335 -22.69 2.49 20.88
N GLU A 336 -22.65 2.05 22.15
CA GLU A 336 -22.70 2.95 23.32
C GLU A 336 -21.54 3.97 23.32
N MET A 337 -20.37 3.60 22.77
CA MET A 337 -19.20 4.50 22.70
C MET A 337 -19.47 5.73 21.83
N PHE A 338 -20.34 5.61 20.82
CA PHE A 338 -20.73 6.76 19.98
C PHE A 338 -21.90 7.56 20.53
N LYS A 339 -22.60 7.08 21.55
CA LYS A 339 -23.84 7.68 22.05
C LYS A 339 -23.69 9.17 22.43
N LYS A 340 -22.59 9.52 23.10
CA LYS A 340 -22.31 10.92 23.47
C LYS A 340 -22.00 11.76 22.23
N ARG A 341 -21.08 11.28 21.39
CA ARG A 341 -20.67 11.97 20.15
C ARG A 341 -21.84 12.14 19.18
N ASN A 342 -22.67 11.10 19.01
CA ASN A 342 -23.88 11.17 18.19
C ASN A 342 -24.87 12.23 18.69
N LYS A 343 -25.08 12.37 20.01
CA LYS A 343 -25.93 13.42 20.58
C LYS A 343 -25.40 14.82 20.25
N GLU A 344 -24.09 15.03 20.30
CA GLU A 344 -23.46 16.32 19.95
C GLU A 344 -23.60 16.62 18.46
N LEU A 345 -23.35 15.65 17.59
CA LEU A 345 -23.51 15.79 16.14
C LEU A 345 -24.96 16.08 15.75
N VAL A 346 -25.93 15.38 16.35
CA VAL A 346 -27.38 15.61 16.10
C VAL A 346 -27.76 17.04 16.53
N LYS A 347 -27.28 17.53 17.67
CA LYS A 347 -27.52 18.93 18.09
C LYS A 347 -26.99 19.94 17.07
N GLN A 348 -25.79 19.67 16.49
CA GLN A 348 -25.21 20.53 15.45
C GLN A 348 -26.03 20.51 14.14
N LEU A 349 -26.61 19.35 13.79
CA LEU A 349 -27.50 19.23 12.62
C LEU A 349 -28.83 19.95 12.79
N VAL A 350 -29.41 19.92 14.00
CA VAL A 350 -30.72 20.54 14.31
C VAL A 350 -30.57 22.02 14.63
N GLY A 351 -29.41 22.48 15.06
CA GLY A 351 -29.11 23.87 15.37
C GLY A 351 -28.66 24.71 14.17
N LYS A 352 -28.59 24.11 12.98
CA LYS A 352 -28.43 24.79 11.69
C LYS A 352 -29.76 24.94 10.97
#